data_7a48d14c930b98ed370aafda76b4d062
#
_entry.id   7a48d14c930b98ed370aafda76b4d062
#
_cell.length_a   1.000
_cell.length_b   1.000
_cell.length_c   1.000
_cell.angle_alpha   90.00
_cell.angle_beta   90.00
_cell.angle_gamma   90.00
#
_symmetry.space_group_name_H-M   'P 1'
#
loop_
_entity.id
_entity.type
_entity.pdbx_description
1 polymer ?
#
loop_
_entity_poly.entity_id
_entity_poly.type
_entity_poly.pdbx_seq_one_letter_code
_entity_poly.pdbx_strand_id
1 'polypeptide(L)'
;IPTFRSNRNFSTFGSLQNYKELASCFDGFKNVHFVSGHTHVNFNAHPSEYPHIMEHNIAAICASWWITGKLTGTDMCTDGSPAGYSRWTVRGDSIEWKYASIEDHSDPQMRVLDMNTVKQFLATNADAVALSKTFKQMPTYDAFEENSVLINVFAWDDDWKLEVTENGTLLPTARLHAIDPAYLLAYALPRHKRGENVGPQHHHGTLHIFKAVASSPT
;
A
#
# COMPACT_ATOMS: atom_id res chain seq x y z
N ILE A 1 5.14 -16.27 -5.60
CA ILE A 1 4.06 -15.91 -6.54
C ILE A 1 2.76 -16.08 -5.81
N PRO A 2 1.85 -15.10 -5.88
CA PRO A 2 0.52 -15.23 -5.30
C PRO A 2 -0.26 -16.39 -5.88
N THR A 3 -1.05 -17.04 -5.05
CA THR A 3 -1.97 -18.12 -5.46
C THR A 3 -3.22 -17.52 -6.09
N PHE A 4 -3.78 -16.51 -5.45
CA PHE A 4 -4.98 -15.83 -5.91
C PHE A 4 -4.66 -14.44 -6.45
N ARG A 5 -5.44 -14.01 -7.44
CA ARG A 5 -5.41 -12.61 -7.87
C ARG A 5 -6.22 -11.79 -6.92
N SER A 6 -5.64 -10.72 -6.39
CA SER A 6 -6.47 -9.68 -5.80
C SER A 6 -7.17 -8.92 -6.94
N ASN A 7 -8.47 -9.06 -7.08
CA ASN A 7 -9.26 -8.24 -8.03
C ASN A 7 -9.22 -6.75 -7.71
N ARG A 8 -8.69 -6.39 -6.55
CA ARG A 8 -8.66 -5.02 -6.02
C ARG A 8 -7.26 -4.41 -6.01
N ASN A 9 -6.23 -5.22 -6.13
CA ASN A 9 -4.85 -4.76 -6.20
C ASN A 9 -4.25 -5.15 -7.55
N PHE A 10 -3.65 -4.22 -8.24
CA PHE A 10 -3.14 -4.30 -9.60
C PHE A 10 -1.92 -5.20 -9.78
N SER A 11 -1.79 -6.26 -9.06
CA SER A 11 -0.77 -7.24 -9.38
C SER A 11 -1.14 -7.93 -10.69
N THR A 12 -0.62 -7.40 -11.78
CA THR A 12 -0.62 -8.06 -13.10
C THR A 12 0.36 -9.21 -13.16
N PHE A 13 1.24 -9.35 -12.16
CA PHE A 13 2.14 -10.49 -12.03
C PHE A 13 1.34 -11.69 -11.57
N GLY A 14 1.30 -12.66 -12.46
CA GLY A 14 0.41 -13.78 -12.45
C GLY A 14 0.22 -14.48 -11.12
N SER A 15 -1.01 -14.77 -10.82
CA SER A 15 -1.37 -15.81 -9.87
C SER A 15 -0.88 -17.17 -10.37
N LEU A 16 -0.74 -18.11 -9.45
CA LEU A 16 -0.43 -19.50 -9.76
C LEU A 16 -1.47 -20.05 -10.77
N GLN A 17 -1.02 -20.63 -11.88
CA GLN A 17 -1.94 -21.09 -12.94
C GLN A 17 -2.83 -22.24 -12.48
N ASN A 18 -2.28 -23.15 -11.68
CA ASN A 18 -3.00 -24.31 -11.14
C ASN A 18 -3.50 -24.06 -9.70
N TYR A 19 -3.88 -22.84 -9.38
CA TYR A 19 -4.32 -22.46 -8.02
C TYR A 19 -5.52 -23.26 -7.54
N LYS A 20 -6.42 -23.71 -8.44
CA LYS A 20 -7.60 -24.51 -8.09
C LYS A 20 -7.21 -25.89 -7.57
N GLU A 21 -6.23 -26.50 -8.21
CA GLU A 21 -5.70 -27.81 -7.77
C GLU A 21 -5.04 -27.68 -6.38
N LEU A 22 -4.26 -26.60 -6.19
CA LEU A 22 -3.65 -26.33 -4.89
C LEU A 22 -4.72 -26.06 -3.82
N ALA A 23 -5.70 -25.22 -4.10
CA ALA A 23 -6.74 -24.86 -3.15
C ALA A 23 -7.56 -26.09 -2.72
N SER A 24 -7.93 -26.97 -3.67
CA SER A 24 -8.70 -28.17 -3.37
C SER A 24 -7.97 -29.17 -2.47
N CYS A 25 -6.65 -29.13 -2.40
CA CYS A 25 -5.90 -29.94 -1.42
C CYS A 25 -6.22 -29.57 0.04
N PHE A 26 -6.83 -28.40 0.26
CA PHE A 26 -7.16 -27.89 1.58
C PHE A 26 -8.66 -27.87 1.90
N ASP A 27 -9.50 -28.48 1.08
CA ASP A 27 -10.97 -28.52 1.26
C ASP A 27 -11.42 -29.13 2.60
N GLY A 28 -10.58 -29.96 3.22
CA GLY A 28 -10.86 -30.55 4.54
C GLY A 28 -10.50 -29.66 5.74
N PHE A 29 -9.89 -28.49 5.51
CA PHE A 29 -9.45 -27.59 6.55
C PHE A 29 -10.44 -26.43 6.72
N LYS A 30 -10.60 -25.95 7.95
CA LYS A 30 -11.56 -24.86 8.27
C LYS A 30 -10.95 -23.46 8.13
N ASN A 31 -9.64 -23.34 8.33
CA ASN A 31 -8.93 -22.08 8.36
C ASN A 31 -7.55 -22.28 7.76
N VAL A 32 -7.32 -21.74 6.59
CA VAL A 32 -6.10 -21.92 5.81
C VAL A 32 -5.51 -20.55 5.48
N HIS A 33 -4.25 -20.35 5.81
CA HIS A 33 -3.52 -19.13 5.47
C HIS A 33 -2.38 -19.45 4.51
N PHE A 34 -2.44 -18.86 3.33
CA PHE A 34 -1.33 -18.87 2.39
C PHE A 34 -0.50 -17.60 2.59
N VAL A 35 0.81 -17.77 2.62
CA VAL A 35 1.75 -16.63 2.67
C VAL A 35 2.56 -16.63 1.40
N SER A 36 2.48 -15.56 0.65
CA SER A 36 3.16 -15.38 -0.63
C SER A 36 3.90 -14.04 -0.70
N GLY A 37 4.60 -13.82 -1.79
CA GLY A 37 5.34 -12.59 -2.06
C GLY A 37 5.48 -12.36 -3.56
N HIS A 38 6.63 -11.87 -4.02
CA HIS A 38 7.00 -11.65 -5.43
C HIS A 38 6.49 -10.33 -6.03
N THR A 39 5.36 -9.82 -5.58
CA THR A 39 4.73 -8.62 -6.19
C THR A 39 5.33 -7.32 -5.70
N HIS A 40 6.09 -7.35 -4.59
CA HIS A 40 6.63 -6.17 -3.92
C HIS A 40 5.57 -5.17 -3.42
N VAL A 41 4.35 -5.66 -3.20
CA VAL A 41 3.25 -4.92 -2.58
C VAL A 41 2.55 -5.80 -1.54
N ASN A 42 1.95 -5.17 -0.54
CA ASN A 42 1.13 -5.88 0.43
C ASN A 42 -0.31 -5.97 -0.06
N PHE A 43 -0.90 -7.14 0.02
CA PHE A 43 -2.36 -7.30 -0.07
C PHE A 43 -2.81 -8.60 0.58
N ASN A 44 -4.03 -8.63 1.04
CA ASN A 44 -4.71 -9.83 1.47
C ASN A 44 -5.79 -10.19 0.45
N ALA A 45 -5.97 -11.48 0.20
CA ALA A 45 -6.98 -11.99 -0.71
C ALA A 45 -7.89 -12.99 0.01
N HIS A 46 -9.20 -12.75 -0.07
CA HIS A 46 -10.26 -13.60 0.41
C HIS A 46 -11.02 -14.17 -0.80
N PRO A 47 -10.57 -15.29 -1.37
CA PRO A 47 -11.19 -15.85 -2.56
C PRO A 47 -12.59 -16.38 -2.25
N SER A 48 -13.61 -15.83 -2.91
CA SER A 48 -15.01 -16.22 -2.68
C SER A 48 -15.29 -17.69 -3.03
N GLU A 49 -14.52 -18.25 -3.95
CA GLU A 49 -14.60 -19.68 -4.32
C GLU A 49 -14.06 -20.62 -3.22
N TYR A 50 -13.20 -20.09 -2.32
CA TYR A 50 -12.54 -20.82 -1.24
C TYR A 50 -12.60 -20.02 0.06
N PRO A 51 -13.78 -19.88 0.69
CA PRO A 51 -13.99 -18.96 1.82
C PRO A 51 -13.21 -19.36 3.08
N HIS A 52 -12.68 -20.58 3.13
CA HIS A 52 -11.82 -21.08 4.22
C HIS A 52 -10.34 -20.75 4.01
N ILE A 53 -9.98 -20.17 2.85
CA ILE A 53 -8.60 -19.81 2.51
C ILE A 53 -8.45 -18.29 2.50
N MET A 54 -7.42 -17.81 3.16
CA MET A 54 -6.95 -16.44 3.10
C MET A 54 -5.51 -16.42 2.60
N GLU A 55 -5.19 -15.58 1.65
CA GLU A 55 -3.81 -15.38 1.20
C GLU A 55 -3.29 -13.99 1.60
N HIS A 56 -2.08 -14.01 2.16
CA HIS A 56 -1.32 -12.82 2.53
C HIS A 56 -0.14 -12.68 1.57
N ASN A 57 -0.22 -11.74 0.66
CA ASN A 57 0.92 -11.39 -0.17
C ASN A 57 1.71 -10.28 0.52
N ILE A 58 2.93 -10.62 0.92
CA ILE A 58 3.79 -9.76 1.71
C ILE A 58 4.74 -9.01 0.78
N ALA A 59 4.87 -7.71 0.99
CA ALA A 59 5.87 -6.90 0.31
C ALA A 59 7.30 -7.37 0.65
N ALA A 60 8.24 -7.00 -0.20
CA ALA A 60 9.60 -7.47 -0.07
C ALA A 60 10.44 -6.61 0.89
N ILE A 61 11.40 -7.23 1.58
CA ILE A 61 12.42 -6.52 2.36
C ILE A 61 13.20 -5.52 1.50
N CYS A 62 13.43 -5.85 0.22
CA CYS A 62 14.07 -4.93 -0.73
C CYS A 62 13.10 -3.87 -1.27
N ALA A 63 11.89 -3.76 -0.73
CA ALA A 63 10.86 -2.84 -1.18
C ALA A 63 10.73 -2.84 -2.72
N SER A 64 10.95 -1.71 -3.37
CA SER A 64 11.01 -1.58 -4.85
C SER A 64 12.44 -1.88 -5.34
N TRP A 65 12.98 -3.08 -5.08
CA TRP A 65 14.32 -3.53 -5.52
C TRP A 65 15.46 -2.60 -5.09
N TRP A 66 15.40 -2.04 -3.89
CA TRP A 66 16.38 -1.08 -3.34
C TRP A 66 16.54 0.21 -4.16
N ILE A 67 15.57 0.52 -5.04
CA ILE A 67 15.70 1.67 -5.94
C ILE A 67 15.22 2.99 -5.35
N THR A 68 14.46 2.97 -4.27
CA THR A 68 14.06 4.16 -3.53
C THR A 68 15.14 4.59 -2.55
N GLY A 69 15.66 3.67 -1.75
CA GLY A 69 16.65 3.94 -0.70
C GLY A 69 17.93 4.59 -1.17
N LYS A 70 18.41 4.24 -2.36
CA LYS A 70 19.60 4.86 -2.98
C LYS A 70 19.52 6.38 -3.13
N LEU A 71 18.32 6.92 -3.24
CA LEU A 71 18.10 8.34 -3.56
C LEU A 71 17.64 9.15 -2.34
N THR A 72 17.01 8.49 -1.38
CA THR A 72 16.34 9.16 -0.27
C THR A 72 16.77 8.64 1.10
N GLY A 73 17.46 7.50 1.14
CA GLY A 73 17.78 6.79 2.38
C GLY A 73 16.62 5.95 2.95
N THR A 74 15.46 5.94 2.27
CA THR A 74 14.27 5.20 2.72
C THR A 74 13.81 4.23 1.65
N ASP A 75 13.85 2.95 1.94
CA ASP A 75 13.31 1.93 1.05
C ASP A 75 11.80 1.79 1.22
N MET A 76 11.07 1.90 0.10
CA MET A 76 9.61 1.93 0.07
C MET A 76 9.07 1.04 -1.05
N CYS A 77 8.02 0.29 -0.73
CA CYS A 77 7.27 -0.50 -1.70
C CYS A 77 6.38 0.39 -2.57
N THR A 78 5.95 -0.13 -3.72
CA THR A 78 5.14 0.65 -4.67
C THR A 78 3.76 1.03 -4.12
N ASP A 79 3.25 0.30 -3.14
CA ASP A 79 2.02 0.61 -2.39
C ASP A 79 2.22 1.65 -1.27
N GLY A 80 3.43 2.20 -1.14
CA GLY A 80 3.78 3.19 -0.13
C GLY A 80 4.10 2.60 1.24
N SER A 81 4.00 1.29 1.45
CA SER A 81 4.48 0.69 2.70
C SER A 81 6.01 0.75 2.77
N PRO A 82 6.60 0.89 3.96
CA PRO A 82 8.05 0.81 4.10
C PRO A 82 8.57 -0.57 3.74
N ALA A 83 9.84 -0.70 3.42
CA ALA A 83 10.50 -2.01 3.33
C ALA A 83 10.28 -2.80 4.61
N GLY A 84 9.86 -4.06 4.50
CA GLY A 84 9.42 -4.77 5.70
C GLY A 84 9.11 -6.24 5.50
N TYR A 85 8.51 -6.79 6.52
CA TYR A 85 8.12 -8.20 6.63
C TYR A 85 6.87 -8.33 7.51
N SER A 86 6.23 -9.48 7.48
CA SER A 86 5.13 -9.77 8.42
C SER A 86 5.59 -10.66 9.55
N ARG A 87 5.15 -10.33 10.77
CA ARG A 87 5.30 -11.15 11.96
C ARG A 87 4.00 -11.88 12.24
N TRP A 88 4.10 -13.15 12.50
CA TRP A 88 2.97 -14.04 12.71
C TRP A 88 3.03 -14.65 14.09
N THR A 89 1.88 -14.72 14.74
CA THR A 89 1.71 -15.40 16.04
C THR A 89 0.59 -16.42 15.89
N VAL A 90 0.89 -17.69 16.10
CA VAL A 90 -0.07 -18.79 16.07
C VAL A 90 -0.25 -19.34 17.48
N ARG A 91 -1.49 -19.37 17.97
CA ARG A 91 -1.87 -19.90 19.28
C ARG A 91 -3.11 -20.76 19.14
N GLY A 92 -2.91 -22.10 19.04
CA GLY A 92 -4.01 -23.00 18.70
C GLY A 92 -4.61 -22.65 17.35
N ASP A 93 -5.89 -22.34 17.31
CA ASP A 93 -6.61 -21.99 16.09
C ASP A 93 -6.58 -20.46 15.79
N SER A 94 -5.96 -19.68 16.67
CA SER A 94 -5.82 -18.21 16.48
C SER A 94 -4.55 -17.91 15.71
N ILE A 95 -4.69 -17.09 14.66
CA ILE A 95 -3.59 -16.58 13.84
C ILE A 95 -3.69 -15.07 13.84
N GLU A 96 -2.63 -14.41 14.30
CA GLU A 96 -2.49 -12.97 14.28
C GLU A 96 -1.28 -12.59 13.41
N TRP A 97 -1.38 -11.52 12.67
CA TRP A 97 -0.27 -11.00 11.87
C TRP A 97 -0.15 -9.50 11.98
N LYS A 98 1.04 -9.01 11.75
CA LYS A 98 1.37 -7.60 11.82
C LYS A 98 2.49 -7.31 10.84
N TYR A 99 2.36 -6.23 10.06
CA TYR A 99 3.45 -5.73 9.24
C TYR A 99 4.50 -5.07 10.13
N ALA A 100 5.78 -5.22 9.78
CA ALA A 100 6.90 -4.64 10.49
C ALA A 100 7.89 -4.03 9.51
N SER A 101 8.28 -2.78 9.74
CA SER A 101 9.34 -2.11 8.98
C SER A 101 10.72 -2.60 9.40
N ILE A 102 11.66 -2.66 8.45
CA ILE A 102 13.08 -2.90 8.76
C ILE A 102 13.81 -1.63 9.18
N GLU A 103 13.28 -0.46 8.84
CA GLU A 103 13.93 0.84 9.09
C GLU A 103 13.36 1.53 10.33
N ASP A 104 12.07 1.35 10.61
CA ASP A 104 11.37 1.97 11.73
C ASP A 104 10.93 0.94 12.75
N HIS A 105 11.70 0.83 13.83
CA HIS A 105 11.46 -0.12 14.92
C HIS A 105 10.23 0.22 15.79
N SER A 106 9.58 1.37 15.56
CA SER A 106 8.27 1.67 16.18
C SER A 106 7.13 0.85 15.57
N ASP A 107 7.42 0.12 14.48
CA ASP A 107 6.46 -0.72 13.75
C ASP A 107 5.19 0.03 13.35
N PRO A 108 5.28 1.15 12.62
CA PRO A 108 4.10 1.88 12.18
C PRO A 108 3.23 0.98 11.30
N GLN A 109 1.94 0.97 11.59
CA GLN A 109 0.98 0.19 10.80
C GLN A 109 0.32 1.03 9.70
N MET A 110 0.54 2.33 9.73
CA MET A 110 -0.03 3.26 8.75
C MET A 110 0.82 4.51 8.62
N ARG A 111 0.61 5.21 7.51
CA ARG A 111 1.07 6.60 7.29
C ARG A 111 -0.12 7.51 7.14
N VAL A 112 -0.06 8.65 7.80
CA VAL A 112 -1.08 9.71 7.68
C VAL A 112 -0.42 10.94 7.06
N LEU A 113 -1.04 11.50 6.02
CA LEU A 113 -0.55 12.67 5.31
C LEU A 113 -1.64 13.74 5.23
N ASP A 114 -1.28 14.98 5.58
CA ASP A 114 -2.09 16.16 5.30
C ASP A 114 -2.11 16.45 3.81
N MET A 115 -3.28 16.37 3.18
CA MET A 115 -3.41 16.54 1.74
C MET A 115 -3.40 18.00 1.30
N ASN A 116 -3.66 18.95 2.19
CA ASN A 116 -3.43 20.37 1.89
C ASN A 116 -1.94 20.61 1.63
N THR A 117 -1.08 20.13 2.53
CA THR A 117 0.38 20.23 2.39
C THR A 117 0.90 19.47 1.16
N VAL A 118 0.42 18.25 0.92
CA VAL A 118 0.81 17.46 -0.25
C VAL A 118 0.44 18.19 -1.55
N LYS A 119 -0.80 18.64 -1.69
CA LYS A 119 -1.27 19.33 -2.89
C LYS A 119 -0.55 20.65 -3.10
N GLN A 120 -0.32 21.41 -2.04
CA GLN A 120 0.46 22.64 -2.10
C GLN A 120 1.89 22.37 -2.58
N PHE A 121 2.56 21.38 -2.02
CA PHE A 121 3.91 20.98 -2.46
C PHE A 121 3.93 20.61 -3.95
N LEU A 122 3.01 19.79 -4.41
CA LEU A 122 2.94 19.37 -5.81
C LEU A 122 2.66 20.53 -6.76
N ALA A 123 1.92 21.54 -6.31
CA ALA A 123 1.58 22.73 -7.10
C ALA A 123 2.69 23.80 -7.13
N THR A 124 3.53 23.88 -6.10
CA THR A 124 4.48 25.00 -5.92
C THR A 124 5.94 24.60 -6.03
N ASN A 125 6.28 23.34 -5.76
CA ASN A 125 7.66 22.88 -5.89
C ASN A 125 8.06 22.76 -7.36
N ALA A 126 9.11 23.46 -7.77
CA ALA A 126 9.53 23.56 -9.17
C ALA A 126 9.80 22.19 -9.83
N ASP A 127 10.42 21.25 -9.08
CA ASP A 127 10.73 19.92 -9.59
C ASP A 127 9.46 19.07 -9.72
N ALA A 128 8.51 19.18 -8.78
CA ALA A 128 7.23 18.49 -8.85
C ALA A 128 6.39 19.00 -10.02
N VAL A 129 6.34 20.30 -10.23
CA VAL A 129 5.67 20.94 -11.39
C VAL A 129 6.33 20.52 -12.70
N ALA A 130 7.67 20.45 -12.76
CA ALA A 130 8.37 19.98 -13.94
C ALA A 130 8.11 18.49 -14.20
N LEU A 131 8.11 17.64 -13.15
CA LEU A 131 7.78 16.22 -13.24
C LEU A 131 6.36 16.02 -13.77
N SER A 132 5.37 16.77 -13.31
CA SER A 132 3.97 16.65 -13.75
C SER A 132 3.76 16.86 -15.25
N LYS A 133 4.64 17.62 -15.91
CA LYS A 133 4.60 17.86 -17.36
C LYS A 133 5.10 16.66 -18.18
N THR A 134 5.97 15.85 -17.61
CA THR A 134 6.63 14.73 -18.31
C THR A 134 6.12 13.36 -17.87
N PHE A 135 5.68 13.24 -16.63
CA PHE A 135 5.17 12.02 -16.05
C PHE A 135 3.63 11.98 -16.11
N LYS A 136 3.10 11.34 -17.15
CA LYS A 136 1.64 11.29 -17.45
C LYS A 136 0.80 10.61 -16.37
N GLN A 137 1.40 9.75 -15.56
CA GLN A 137 0.74 9.06 -14.44
C GLN A 137 0.80 9.83 -13.13
N MET A 138 1.25 11.08 -13.15
CA MET A 138 1.25 11.94 -11.94
C MET A 138 -0.17 12.08 -11.41
N PRO A 139 -0.46 11.66 -10.17
CA PRO A 139 -1.81 11.79 -9.62
C PRO A 139 -2.12 13.26 -9.31
N THR A 140 -3.36 13.66 -9.53
CA THR A 140 -3.86 15.00 -9.22
C THR A 140 -4.36 15.12 -7.77
N TYR A 141 -4.73 13.97 -7.18
CA TYR A 141 -5.38 13.90 -5.86
C TYR A 141 -6.70 14.69 -5.75
N ASP A 142 -7.44 14.82 -6.86
CA ASP A 142 -8.71 15.58 -6.90
C ASP A 142 -9.80 14.99 -5.98
N ALA A 143 -9.70 13.70 -5.67
CA ALA A 143 -10.60 13.04 -4.71
C ALA A 143 -10.38 13.48 -3.25
N PHE A 144 -9.31 14.24 -2.98
CA PHE A 144 -9.01 14.79 -1.66
C PHE A 144 -9.35 16.28 -1.65
N GLU A 145 -10.51 16.61 -1.10
CA GLU A 145 -10.94 17.99 -0.86
C GLU A 145 -10.07 18.69 0.17
N GLU A 146 -10.35 19.95 0.44
CA GLU A 146 -9.68 20.73 1.49
C GLU A 146 -9.83 20.05 2.86
N ASN A 147 -8.77 20.11 3.67
CA ASN A 147 -8.67 19.47 5.00
C ASN A 147 -8.79 17.93 4.99
N SER A 148 -8.57 17.31 3.84
CA SER A 148 -8.48 15.86 3.78
C SER A 148 -7.16 15.35 4.34
N VAL A 149 -7.22 14.21 5.02
CA VAL A 149 -6.07 13.37 5.33
C VAL A 149 -6.08 12.12 4.48
N LEU A 150 -4.92 11.73 3.96
CA LEU A 150 -4.69 10.44 3.34
C LEU A 150 -4.10 9.51 4.39
N ILE A 151 -4.71 8.35 4.53
CA ILE A 151 -4.27 7.31 5.46
C ILE A 151 -3.93 6.07 4.65
N ASN A 152 -2.65 5.70 4.59
CA ASN A 152 -2.21 4.44 4.00
C ASN A 152 -2.02 3.42 5.13
N VAL A 153 -2.91 2.43 5.21
CA VAL A 153 -2.83 1.34 6.20
C VAL A 153 -2.05 0.19 5.60
N PHE A 154 -0.86 -0.08 6.15
CA PHE A 154 0.04 -1.09 5.59
C PHE A 154 -0.53 -2.50 5.75
N ALA A 155 -0.49 -3.29 4.68
CA ALA A 155 -1.03 -4.64 4.64
C ALA A 155 -2.50 -4.76 5.08
N TRP A 156 -3.33 -3.75 4.75
CA TRP A 156 -4.75 -3.69 5.08
C TRP A 156 -5.47 -5.00 4.80
N ASP A 157 -6.33 -5.37 5.72
CA ASP A 157 -7.27 -6.47 5.57
C ASP A 157 -8.72 -5.99 5.63
N ASP A 158 -9.58 -6.58 4.81
CA ASP A 158 -10.99 -6.19 4.72
C ASP A 158 -11.79 -6.52 6.01
N ASP A 159 -11.25 -7.42 6.86
CA ASP A 159 -11.82 -7.74 8.16
C ASP A 159 -11.40 -6.75 9.27
N TRP A 160 -10.47 -5.82 8.96
CA TRP A 160 -10.05 -4.79 9.89
C TRP A 160 -10.98 -3.59 9.87
N LYS A 161 -10.99 -2.85 10.96
CA LYS A 161 -11.73 -1.60 11.11
C LYS A 161 -10.76 -0.43 11.26
N LEU A 162 -10.93 0.58 10.41
CA LEU A 162 -10.25 1.87 10.56
C LEU A 162 -11.20 2.87 11.21
N GLU A 163 -10.79 3.47 12.32
CA GLU A 163 -11.49 4.56 12.98
C GLU A 163 -10.62 5.82 12.96
N VAL A 164 -11.20 6.91 12.50
CA VAL A 164 -10.56 8.24 12.49
C VAL A 164 -11.40 9.15 13.36
N THR A 165 -10.78 9.85 14.29
CA THR A 165 -11.48 10.76 15.20
C THR A 165 -10.84 12.15 15.18
N GLU A 166 -11.66 13.19 15.25
CA GLU A 166 -11.26 14.57 15.47
C GLU A 166 -11.89 15.06 16.77
N ASN A 167 -11.07 15.47 17.74
CA ASN A 167 -11.55 15.91 19.06
C ASN A 167 -12.53 14.93 19.73
N GLY A 168 -12.31 13.63 19.56
CA GLY A 168 -13.16 12.56 20.08
C GLY A 168 -14.42 12.27 19.26
N THR A 169 -14.66 12.98 18.15
CA THR A 169 -15.77 12.74 17.24
C THR A 169 -15.30 11.85 16.09
N LEU A 170 -16.04 10.78 15.78
CA LEU A 170 -15.75 9.87 14.69
C LEU A 170 -15.98 10.58 13.34
N LEU A 171 -14.98 10.54 12.48
CA LEU A 171 -15.05 11.03 11.11
C LEU A 171 -15.40 9.91 10.13
N PRO A 172 -16.22 10.19 9.12
CA PRO A 172 -16.44 9.26 8.01
C PRO A 172 -15.13 9.00 7.25
N THR A 173 -14.90 7.74 6.91
CA THR A 173 -13.76 7.34 6.08
C THR A 173 -14.24 6.81 4.73
N ALA A 174 -13.50 7.12 3.66
CA ALA A 174 -13.71 6.57 2.33
C ALA A 174 -12.45 5.85 1.86
N ARG A 175 -12.59 4.60 1.41
CA ARG A 175 -11.49 3.85 0.80
C ARG A 175 -11.30 4.29 -0.64
N LEU A 176 -10.08 4.56 -1.03
CA LEU A 176 -9.72 5.06 -2.36
C LEU A 176 -8.67 4.17 -3.01
N HIS A 177 -8.70 4.14 -4.34
CA HIS A 177 -7.59 3.66 -5.13
C HIS A 177 -6.70 4.84 -5.49
N ALA A 178 -5.53 4.94 -4.85
CA ALA A 178 -4.61 6.06 -5.06
C ALA A 178 -3.14 5.64 -4.95
N ILE A 179 -2.25 6.45 -5.49
CA ILE A 179 -0.81 6.33 -5.28
C ILE A 179 -0.47 7.05 -3.97
N ASP A 180 0.33 6.42 -3.12
CA ASP A 180 0.83 7.08 -1.91
C ASP A 180 1.78 8.22 -2.31
N PRO A 181 1.54 9.48 -1.88
CA PRO A 181 2.42 10.61 -2.18
C PRO A 181 3.87 10.40 -1.74
N ALA A 182 4.09 9.69 -0.63
CA ALA A 182 5.43 9.39 -0.15
C ALA A 182 6.24 8.56 -1.18
N TYR A 183 5.58 7.65 -1.92
CA TYR A 183 6.24 6.92 -2.99
C TYR A 183 6.68 7.82 -4.16
N LEU A 184 5.87 8.82 -4.52
CA LEU A 184 6.26 9.81 -5.53
C LEU A 184 7.50 10.59 -5.09
N LEU A 185 7.57 10.97 -3.82
CA LEU A 185 8.70 11.70 -3.24
C LEU A 185 9.95 10.81 -3.14
N ALA A 186 9.80 9.53 -2.83
CA ALA A 186 10.91 8.61 -2.68
C ALA A 186 11.44 8.08 -4.03
N TYR A 187 10.60 7.97 -5.04
CA TYR A 187 10.96 7.35 -6.32
C TYR A 187 10.99 8.34 -7.49
N ALA A 188 9.85 8.99 -7.77
CA ALA A 188 9.70 9.75 -9.01
C ALA A 188 10.48 11.07 -9.00
N LEU A 189 10.31 11.86 -7.94
CA LEU A 189 10.92 13.17 -7.85
C LEU A 189 12.46 13.14 -7.83
N PRO A 190 13.13 12.27 -7.04
CA PRO A 190 14.59 12.19 -7.06
C PRO A 190 15.15 11.77 -8.42
N ARG A 191 14.47 10.90 -9.15
CA ARG A 191 14.89 10.49 -10.51
C ARG A 191 14.76 11.64 -11.50
N HIS A 192 13.63 12.33 -11.48
CA HIS A 192 13.43 13.50 -12.31
C HIS A 192 14.53 14.55 -12.10
N LYS A 193 14.87 14.85 -10.84
CA LYS A 193 15.96 15.78 -10.48
C LYS A 193 17.31 15.39 -11.04
N ARG A 194 17.55 14.10 -11.23
CA ARG A 194 18.79 13.56 -11.80
C ARG A 194 18.74 13.38 -13.32
N GLY A 195 17.63 13.75 -13.97
CA GLY A 195 17.43 13.54 -15.39
C GLY A 195 17.24 12.06 -15.78
N GLU A 196 16.91 11.20 -14.81
CA GLU A 196 16.64 9.79 -15.03
C GLU A 196 15.20 9.58 -15.49
N ASN A 197 14.95 8.51 -16.25
CA ASN A 197 13.60 8.18 -16.67
C ASN A 197 12.76 7.69 -15.48
N VAL A 198 11.57 8.25 -15.35
CA VAL A 198 10.55 7.79 -14.40
C VAL A 198 9.63 6.83 -15.13
N GLY A 199 9.91 5.53 -15.00
CA GLY A 199 9.14 4.48 -15.69
C GLY A 199 7.74 4.29 -15.08
N PRO A 200 6.72 3.95 -15.91
CA PRO A 200 5.34 3.78 -15.45
C PRO A 200 5.14 2.52 -14.58
N GLN A 201 6.01 1.54 -14.68
CA GLN A 201 5.85 0.22 -14.05
C GLN A 201 5.91 0.22 -12.52
N HIS A 202 6.29 1.31 -11.90
CA HIS A 202 6.41 1.44 -10.45
C HIS A 202 5.39 2.39 -9.84
N HIS A 203 4.39 2.83 -10.61
CA HIS A 203 3.38 3.77 -10.16
C HIS A 203 2.00 3.12 -10.19
N HIS A 204 1.78 2.22 -9.24
CA HIS A 204 0.49 1.57 -9.09
C HIS A 204 -0.22 2.13 -7.87
N GLY A 205 -1.47 2.56 -8.07
CA GLY A 205 -2.34 2.86 -6.95
C GLY A 205 -2.59 1.61 -6.11
N THR A 206 -2.87 1.83 -4.84
CA THR A 206 -3.25 0.76 -3.92
C THR A 206 -4.64 1.02 -3.33
N LEU A 207 -5.30 -0.03 -2.87
CA LEU A 207 -6.57 0.02 -2.13
C LEU A 207 -6.38 0.02 -0.60
N HIS A 208 -5.18 0.24 -0.13
CA HIS A 208 -4.89 0.43 1.30
C HIS A 208 -5.10 1.88 1.75
N ILE A 209 -5.50 2.76 0.84
CA ILE A 209 -5.61 4.20 1.09
C ILE A 209 -7.03 4.55 1.45
N PHE A 210 -7.14 5.30 2.53
CA PHE A 210 -8.38 5.87 3.03
C PHE A 210 -8.28 7.39 3.08
N LYS A 211 -9.42 8.02 2.99
CA LYS A 211 -9.61 9.46 3.16
C LYS A 211 -10.53 9.70 4.35
N ALA A 212 -10.18 10.68 5.16
CA ALA A 212 -11.08 11.36 6.07
C ALA A 212 -10.97 12.87 5.85
N VAL A 213 -11.96 13.64 6.25
CA VAL A 213 -11.99 15.11 6.11
C VAL A 213 -12.14 15.71 7.49
N ALA A 214 -11.17 16.52 7.89
CA ALA A 214 -11.21 17.26 9.14
C ALA A 214 -12.06 18.52 9.01
N SER A 215 -12.54 19.05 10.14
CA SER A 215 -13.33 20.28 10.16
C SER A 215 -12.48 21.55 9.99
N SER A 216 -11.18 21.44 10.20
CA SER A 216 -10.20 22.54 10.09
C SER A 216 -8.88 22.03 9.54
N PRO A 217 -7.99 22.91 9.03
CA PRO A 217 -6.66 22.52 8.61
C PRO A 217 -5.90 21.83 9.74
N THR A 218 -5.24 20.71 9.42
CA THR A 218 -4.41 19.91 10.33
C THR A 218 -3.00 20.50 10.43
#